data_8503a16e1f365eac27d388eb858c83b0
#
_entry.id   8503a16e1f365eac27d388eb858c83b0
#
_cell.length_a   1.000
_cell.length_b   1.000
_cell.length_c   1.000
_cell.angle_alpha   90.00
_cell.angle_beta   90.00
_cell.angle_gamma   90.00
#
_symmetry.space_group_name_H-M   'P 1'
#
loop_
_entity.id
_entity.type
_entity.pdbx_description
1 polymer ?
#
loop_
_entity_poly.entity_id
_entity_poly.type
_entity_poly.pdbx_seq_one_letter_code
_entity_poly.pdbx_strand_id
1 'polypeptide(L)'
;MFVDLLKDSNQALGIGHFAVDFMAGKLGRGPSAAVLERTRWFHTDSVLCGLSALALGTNAPTILRNEALQYRSEDPAHGAFVFGSNQQVMPEKAIVANSAAVREWDSNGTNFGYRPELGNIAGEFGHNDFYPVVIAACQQQGLDGATALRGMVLLDEIRGRLAEVFSLKTYKIDHVVHGAIGSAATYGALMGATPEQIESAIGMFVAHYIPWRAIRAGKQLSDSKGASAAISTEAAILCMKRSMAGFIGPKDIFRNPEAIWRFFEPTTEGAERWKESGDSPFDLRLSHSGDDFAVMGMHFKLGLYEHQSAGALQGLLDLILANPSLLSDGGKGIEKIVITAYEPAFGIIGNPMKKDPKTRQSADHSMAYIVSTLLRKACENADEVYGAIGTDDLWKALMLDPHDFHADAIFHPATRAFMEKVEFKHGGEEYDAKYPDGIPTSIQIHAGGEVADSGLVMYPAGHARNTSADLAGILNHKFNLLGSLAFPEEANVASLVKQLEAIESVDGFHIAGIYDLPIGSRPGYE
;
A
#
# COMPACT_ATOMS: atom_id res chain seq x y z
N MET A 1 19.30 15.86 1.15
CA MET A 1 20.00 16.09 2.45
C MET A 1 19.41 15.14 3.47
N PHE A 2 20.24 14.60 4.39
CA PHE A 2 19.91 13.45 5.23
C PHE A 2 20.27 13.67 6.68
N VAL A 3 19.58 12.96 7.58
CA VAL A 3 20.00 12.69 8.96
C VAL A 3 20.36 11.21 9.03
N ASP A 4 21.57 10.90 9.49
CA ASP A 4 22.03 9.53 9.69
C ASP A 4 21.86 9.13 11.17
N LEU A 5 21.10 8.08 11.42
CA LEU A 5 20.94 7.45 12.73
C LEU A 5 21.78 6.16 12.71
N LEU A 6 22.97 6.24 13.29
CA LEU A 6 23.94 5.17 13.25
C LEU A 6 23.48 3.97 14.13
N LYS A 7 23.88 2.77 13.74
CA LYS A 7 23.54 1.52 14.44
C LYS A 7 23.98 1.45 15.90
N ASP A 8 25.04 2.20 16.27
CA ASP A 8 25.55 2.32 17.64
C ASP A 8 24.84 3.41 18.46
N SER A 9 23.83 4.10 17.87
CA SER A 9 23.05 5.15 18.52
C SER A 9 21.65 4.67 18.91
N ASN A 10 20.96 5.44 19.77
CA ASN A 10 19.56 5.23 20.07
C ASN A 10 18.68 5.72 18.92
N GLN A 11 18.43 4.84 17.93
CA GLN A 11 17.69 5.17 16.73
C GLN A 11 16.21 5.49 16.99
N ALA A 12 15.58 4.91 18.02
CA ALA A 12 14.20 5.22 18.36
C ALA A 12 14.04 6.66 18.84
N LEU A 13 14.95 7.12 19.69
CA LEU A 13 15.02 8.52 20.10
C LEU A 13 15.38 9.42 18.91
N GLY A 14 16.31 8.97 18.05
CA GLY A 14 16.69 9.66 16.82
C GLY A 14 15.51 9.87 15.86
N ILE A 15 14.65 8.86 15.68
CA ILE A 15 13.40 8.98 14.92
C ILE A 15 12.48 10.03 15.56
N GLY A 16 12.38 10.06 16.88
CA GLY A 16 11.61 11.08 17.62
C GLY A 16 12.10 12.49 17.34
N HIS A 17 13.41 12.74 17.46
CA HIS A 17 14.02 14.03 17.11
C HIS A 17 13.78 14.40 15.64
N PHE A 18 14.03 13.46 14.74
CA PHE A 18 13.80 13.69 13.31
C PHE A 18 12.36 14.10 13.02
N ALA A 19 11.38 13.37 13.55
CA ALA A 19 9.96 13.63 13.31
C ALA A 19 9.53 15.02 13.81
N VAL A 20 9.92 15.38 15.04
CA VAL A 20 9.61 16.69 15.64
C VAL A 20 10.28 17.83 14.86
N ASP A 21 11.56 17.70 14.54
CA ASP A 21 12.30 18.76 13.84
C ASP A 21 11.90 18.89 12.37
N PHE A 22 11.53 17.77 11.71
CA PHE A 22 11.00 17.79 10.35
C PHE A 22 9.66 18.53 10.29
N MET A 23 8.71 18.20 11.17
CA MET A 23 7.42 18.88 11.20
C MET A 23 7.55 20.36 11.60
N ALA A 24 8.50 20.70 12.48
CA ALA A 24 8.79 22.07 12.86
C ALA A 24 9.54 22.87 11.77
N GLY A 25 9.91 22.25 10.63
CA GLY A 25 10.64 22.92 9.55
C GLY A 25 12.09 23.28 9.86
N LYS A 26 12.72 22.66 10.87
CA LYS A 26 14.09 22.95 11.30
C LYS A 26 15.15 22.24 10.48
N LEU A 27 14.80 21.22 9.69
CA LEU A 27 15.73 20.37 8.95
C LEU A 27 15.95 20.83 7.49
N GLY A 28 15.73 22.10 7.17
CA GLY A 28 15.98 22.64 5.84
C GLY A 28 14.71 22.93 5.03
N ARG A 29 14.82 22.89 3.69
CA ARG A 29 13.74 23.36 2.79
C ARG A 29 12.54 22.40 2.69
N GLY A 30 12.68 21.18 3.20
CA GLY A 30 11.64 20.15 3.08
C GLY A 30 11.59 19.45 1.71
N PRO A 31 10.57 18.62 1.47
CA PRO A 31 10.37 17.89 0.23
C PRO A 31 10.15 18.81 -0.96
N SER A 32 10.60 18.37 -2.15
CA SER A 32 10.37 19.09 -3.40
C SER A 32 8.90 19.03 -3.84
N ALA A 33 8.56 19.86 -4.83
CA ALA A 33 7.22 19.85 -5.43
C ALA A 33 6.84 18.46 -6.01
N ALA A 34 7.80 17.75 -6.62
CA ALA A 34 7.57 16.42 -7.17
C ALA A 34 7.25 15.38 -6.07
N VAL A 35 7.92 15.46 -4.92
CA VAL A 35 7.63 14.60 -3.76
C VAL A 35 6.23 14.89 -3.21
N LEU A 36 5.87 16.16 -3.05
CA LEU A 36 4.55 16.57 -2.59
C LEU A 36 3.44 16.13 -3.55
N GLU A 37 3.65 16.31 -4.87
CA GLU A 37 2.71 15.88 -5.91
C GLU A 37 2.47 14.37 -5.86
N ARG A 38 3.55 13.57 -5.80
CA ARG A 38 3.43 12.12 -5.72
C ARG A 38 2.70 11.67 -4.46
N THR A 39 2.99 12.29 -3.31
CA THR A 39 2.31 12.01 -2.04
C THR A 39 0.82 12.37 -2.11
N ARG A 40 0.48 13.48 -2.75
CA ARG A 40 -0.90 13.92 -2.98
C ARG A 40 -1.68 12.91 -3.82
N TRP A 41 -1.09 12.37 -4.90
CA TRP A 41 -1.72 11.31 -5.68
C TRP A 41 -1.96 10.04 -4.86
N PHE A 42 -1.01 9.65 -4.01
CA PHE A 42 -1.21 8.52 -3.08
C PHE A 42 -2.29 8.79 -2.05
N HIS A 43 -2.45 10.02 -1.57
CA HIS A 43 -3.54 10.39 -0.67
C HIS A 43 -4.89 10.31 -1.38
N THR A 44 -5.01 10.87 -2.58
CA THR A 44 -6.23 10.78 -3.40
C THR A 44 -6.61 9.32 -3.66
N ASP A 45 -5.63 8.50 -4.05
CA ASP A 45 -5.79 7.06 -4.23
C ASP A 45 -6.31 6.35 -2.97
N SER A 46 -5.72 6.67 -1.81
CA SER A 46 -6.15 6.15 -0.51
C SER A 46 -7.61 6.45 -0.21
N VAL A 47 -8.01 7.70 -0.35
CA VAL A 47 -9.37 8.14 -0.04
C VAL A 47 -10.38 7.45 -0.94
N LEU A 48 -10.13 7.41 -2.25
CA LEU A 48 -11.06 6.81 -3.22
C LEU A 48 -11.15 5.28 -3.08
N CYS A 49 -10.04 4.61 -2.76
CA CYS A 49 -10.08 3.19 -2.38
C CYS A 49 -10.99 2.98 -1.16
N GLY A 50 -10.83 3.79 -0.11
CA GLY A 50 -11.61 3.66 1.12
C GLY A 50 -13.11 3.95 0.93
N LEU A 51 -13.44 5.03 0.22
CA LEU A 51 -14.81 5.42 -0.03
C LEU A 51 -15.57 4.39 -0.87
N SER A 52 -14.94 3.87 -1.93
CA SER A 52 -15.53 2.82 -2.78
C SER A 52 -15.75 1.52 -2.03
N ALA A 53 -14.82 1.13 -1.14
CA ALA A 53 -14.97 -0.07 -0.31
C ALA A 53 -16.18 0.04 0.64
N LEU A 54 -16.34 1.18 1.29
CA LEU A 54 -17.48 1.43 2.18
C LEU A 54 -18.81 1.53 1.42
N ALA A 55 -18.81 2.16 0.24
CA ALA A 55 -20.03 2.27 -0.58
C ALA A 55 -20.55 0.89 -1.03
N LEU A 56 -19.65 -0.03 -1.34
CA LEU A 56 -19.98 -1.41 -1.70
C LEU A 56 -20.26 -2.31 -0.48
N GLY A 57 -20.11 -1.79 0.74
CA GLY A 57 -20.45 -2.50 1.96
C GLY A 57 -19.53 -3.69 2.27
N THR A 58 -18.25 -3.59 1.91
CA THR A 58 -17.28 -4.67 2.17
C THR A 58 -17.13 -4.96 3.67
N ASN A 59 -16.85 -6.22 4.00
CA ASN A 59 -17.02 -6.75 5.36
C ASN A 59 -16.13 -6.05 6.40
N ALA A 60 -14.80 -6.12 6.28
CA ALA A 60 -13.90 -5.58 7.29
C ALA A 60 -14.05 -4.06 7.48
N PRO A 61 -14.07 -3.23 6.42
CA PRO A 61 -14.31 -1.79 6.55
C PRO A 61 -15.64 -1.45 7.22
N THR A 62 -16.72 -2.15 6.86
CA THR A 62 -18.04 -1.92 7.42
C THR A 62 -18.08 -2.24 8.92
N ILE A 63 -17.49 -3.38 9.32
CA ILE A 63 -17.41 -3.79 10.73
C ILE A 63 -16.62 -2.77 11.55
N LEU A 64 -15.42 -2.42 11.08
CA LEU A 64 -14.54 -1.51 11.82
C LEU A 64 -15.08 -0.07 11.86
N ARG A 65 -15.76 0.37 10.80
CA ARG A 65 -16.45 1.67 10.81
C ARG A 65 -17.63 1.67 11.79
N ASN A 66 -18.44 0.62 11.81
CA ASN A 66 -19.56 0.51 12.75
C ASN A 66 -19.08 0.39 14.20
N GLU A 67 -17.95 -0.29 14.44
CA GLU A 67 -17.29 -0.29 15.74
C GLU A 67 -16.85 1.13 16.11
N ALA A 68 -16.12 1.82 15.23
CA ALA A 68 -15.63 3.17 15.49
C ALA A 68 -16.74 4.15 15.89
N LEU A 69 -17.90 4.10 15.23
CA LEU A 69 -19.06 4.94 15.53
C LEU A 69 -19.65 4.73 16.93
N GLN A 70 -19.30 3.67 17.63
CA GLN A 70 -19.69 3.44 19.03
C GLN A 70 -18.77 4.19 20.03
N TYR A 71 -17.59 4.63 19.59
CA TYR A 71 -16.60 5.32 20.42
C TYR A 71 -16.60 6.84 20.13
N ARG A 72 -17.73 7.49 20.43
CA ARG A 72 -17.89 8.94 20.17
C ARG A 72 -16.90 9.77 20.96
N SER A 73 -16.40 10.83 20.36
CA SER A 73 -15.68 11.91 21.05
C SER A 73 -16.58 13.13 21.10
N GLU A 74 -16.79 13.67 22.30
CA GLU A 74 -17.55 14.91 22.50
C GLU A 74 -16.66 16.15 22.39
N ASP A 75 -15.34 15.98 22.53
CA ASP A 75 -14.35 17.03 22.43
C ASP A 75 -13.65 16.99 21.06
N PRO A 76 -13.80 18.05 20.22
CA PRO A 76 -13.14 18.12 18.92
C PRO A 76 -11.62 17.96 18.98
N ALA A 77 -10.97 18.43 20.04
CA ALA A 77 -9.52 18.28 20.23
C ALA A 77 -9.09 16.83 20.50
N HIS A 78 -10.05 15.94 20.77
CA HIS A 78 -9.82 14.53 21.04
C HIS A 78 -10.52 13.61 20.03
N GLY A 79 -11.13 14.16 18.98
CA GLY A 79 -11.92 13.43 17.98
C GLY A 79 -11.31 13.45 16.60
N ALA A 80 -11.67 12.45 15.79
CA ALA A 80 -11.40 12.40 14.37
C ALA A 80 -12.61 11.80 13.63
N PHE A 81 -12.70 12.01 12.30
CA PHE A 81 -13.82 11.53 11.51
C PHE A 81 -13.51 10.22 10.79
N VAL A 82 -14.49 9.33 10.75
CA VAL A 82 -14.48 8.20 9.83
C VAL A 82 -15.01 8.61 8.46
N PHE A 83 -14.58 7.93 7.40
CA PHE A 83 -15.10 8.18 6.06
C PHE A 83 -16.63 8.16 6.01
N GLY A 84 -17.21 9.19 5.41
CA GLY A 84 -18.64 9.31 5.19
C GLY A 84 -19.45 9.51 6.47
N SER A 85 -18.89 10.16 7.49
CA SER A 85 -19.60 10.52 8.71
C SER A 85 -19.15 11.88 9.23
N ASN A 86 -20.11 12.67 9.65
CA ASN A 86 -19.89 13.92 10.37
C ASN A 86 -19.79 13.74 11.90
N GLN A 87 -19.79 12.50 12.36
CA GLN A 87 -19.61 12.17 13.77
C GLN A 87 -18.14 11.99 14.10
N GLN A 88 -17.65 12.73 15.08
CA GLN A 88 -16.32 12.51 15.64
C GLN A 88 -16.30 11.30 16.57
N VAL A 89 -15.25 10.49 16.41
CA VAL A 89 -14.97 9.32 17.23
C VAL A 89 -13.56 9.41 17.82
N MET A 90 -13.23 8.53 18.74
CA MET A 90 -11.85 8.43 19.26
C MET A 90 -10.87 8.24 18.09
N PRO A 91 -9.74 8.96 18.05
CA PRO A 91 -8.88 9.03 16.87
C PRO A 91 -8.31 7.67 16.46
N GLU A 92 -7.91 6.81 17.39
CA GLU A 92 -7.48 5.45 17.10
C GLU A 92 -8.57 4.62 16.40
N LYS A 93 -9.83 4.85 16.75
CA LYS A 93 -10.98 4.17 16.11
C LYS A 93 -11.27 4.72 14.72
N ALA A 94 -11.17 6.03 14.51
CA ALA A 94 -11.26 6.61 13.16
C ALA A 94 -10.14 6.08 12.27
N ILE A 95 -8.91 6.02 12.79
CA ILE A 95 -7.73 5.57 12.06
C ILE A 95 -7.88 4.11 11.63
N VAL A 96 -8.24 3.18 12.54
CA VAL A 96 -8.38 1.77 12.17
C VAL A 96 -9.47 1.56 11.13
N ALA A 97 -10.61 2.25 11.26
CA ALA A 97 -11.72 2.15 10.31
C ALA A 97 -11.32 2.66 8.91
N ASN A 98 -10.72 3.85 8.84
CA ASN A 98 -10.33 4.48 7.57
C ASN A 98 -9.18 3.72 6.91
N SER A 99 -8.15 3.31 7.67
CA SER A 99 -7.01 2.55 7.13
C SER A 99 -7.44 1.17 6.61
N ALA A 100 -8.37 0.50 7.27
CA ALA A 100 -8.94 -0.76 6.78
C ALA A 100 -9.70 -0.56 5.46
N ALA A 101 -10.50 0.52 5.36
CA ALA A 101 -11.20 0.85 4.14
C ALA A 101 -10.24 1.13 2.97
N VAL A 102 -9.19 1.92 3.20
CA VAL A 102 -8.15 2.20 2.19
C VAL A 102 -7.51 0.92 1.65
N ARG A 103 -7.26 -0.06 2.52
CA ARG A 103 -6.54 -1.29 2.17
C ARG A 103 -7.43 -2.39 1.63
N GLU A 104 -8.73 -2.24 1.69
CA GLU A 104 -9.69 -3.31 1.37
C GLU A 104 -9.54 -3.83 -0.05
N TRP A 105 -9.47 -2.94 -1.03
CA TRP A 105 -9.04 -3.29 -2.37
C TRP A 105 -7.53 -3.46 -2.42
N ASP A 106 -7.04 -4.48 -3.07
CA ASP A 106 -5.60 -4.55 -3.37
C ASP A 106 -5.26 -3.62 -4.55
N SER A 107 -5.60 -2.35 -4.39
CA SER A 107 -5.53 -1.29 -5.42
C SER A 107 -4.71 -0.08 -4.99
N ASN A 108 -4.46 0.09 -3.70
CA ASN A 108 -3.67 1.20 -3.18
C ASN A 108 -2.17 1.03 -3.45
N GLY A 109 -1.40 2.13 -3.36
CA GLY A 109 0.04 2.17 -3.65
C GLY A 109 0.87 1.19 -2.81
N THR A 110 1.99 0.77 -3.34
CA THR A 110 2.77 -0.33 -2.76
C THR A 110 4.27 -0.24 -3.03
N ASN A 111 4.99 -1.00 -2.25
CA ASN A 111 6.40 -1.33 -2.33
C ASN A 111 7.36 -0.22 -1.92
N PHE A 112 8.37 -0.63 -1.13
CA PHE A 112 9.50 0.19 -0.68
C PHE A 112 10.78 -0.65 -0.64
N GLY A 113 11.90 0.01 -0.36
CA GLY A 113 13.05 -0.66 0.22
C GLY A 113 14.06 -1.17 -0.77
N TYR A 114 14.17 -0.57 -1.94
CA TYR A 114 15.27 -0.87 -2.85
C TYR A 114 16.26 0.31 -2.96
N ARG A 115 17.43 0.14 -2.33
CA ARG A 115 18.54 1.11 -2.33
C ARG A 115 19.88 0.40 -2.54
N PRO A 116 20.16 -0.07 -3.78
CA PRO A 116 21.37 -0.85 -4.07
C PRO A 116 22.66 -0.08 -3.81
N GLU A 117 22.64 1.24 -3.96
CA GLU A 117 23.78 2.13 -3.66
C GLU A 117 24.17 2.14 -2.17
N LEU A 118 23.26 1.70 -1.28
CA LEU A 118 23.51 1.49 0.15
C LEU A 118 23.79 0.04 0.50
N GLY A 119 23.92 -0.84 -0.49
CA GLY A 119 24.07 -2.29 -0.31
C GLY A 119 22.79 -2.99 0.15
N ASN A 120 21.64 -2.33 0.06
CA ASN A 120 20.36 -2.84 0.53
C ASN A 120 19.51 -3.38 -0.63
N ILE A 121 19.06 -4.63 -0.48
CA ILE A 121 18.25 -5.36 -1.46
C ILE A 121 16.90 -5.84 -0.89
N ALA A 122 16.47 -5.28 0.25
CA ALA A 122 15.33 -5.80 1.01
C ALA A 122 14.05 -5.34 0.43
N GLY A 123 13.59 -5.24 -0.67
CA GLY A 123 12.24 -4.82 -1.12
C GLY A 123 11.13 -5.38 -0.22
N GLU A 124 10.48 -4.51 0.52
CA GLU A 124 9.34 -4.83 1.39
C GLU A 124 8.06 -4.23 0.84
N PHE A 125 6.94 -4.90 1.10
CA PHE A 125 5.63 -4.35 0.75
C PHE A 125 5.27 -3.24 1.74
N GLY A 126 4.95 -2.06 1.23
CA GLY A 126 4.38 -0.96 1.99
C GLY A 126 3.23 -0.36 1.19
N HIS A 127 2.12 -0.02 1.84
CA HIS A 127 0.94 0.51 1.20
C HIS A 127 0.62 1.89 1.75
N ASN A 128 -0.16 2.70 1.05
CA ASN A 128 -0.55 4.06 1.47
C ASN A 128 -1.79 4.07 2.38
N ASP A 129 -2.03 2.99 3.13
CA ASP A 129 -3.13 2.81 4.08
C ASP A 129 -2.89 3.48 5.45
N PHE A 130 -1.75 4.14 5.65
CA PHE A 130 -1.41 4.84 6.90
C PHE A 130 -1.78 6.33 6.93
N TYR A 131 -2.14 6.94 5.82
CA TYR A 131 -2.44 8.39 5.76
C TYR A 131 -3.60 8.86 6.63
N PRO A 132 -4.62 8.03 6.95
CA PRO A 132 -5.63 8.39 7.93
C PRO A 132 -5.08 8.81 9.30
N VAL A 133 -3.89 8.35 9.69
CA VAL A 133 -3.17 8.77 10.91
C VAL A 133 -2.90 10.28 10.89
N VAL A 134 -2.39 10.76 9.76
CA VAL A 134 -2.01 12.16 9.59
C VAL A 134 -3.24 13.06 9.59
N ILE A 135 -4.27 12.66 8.85
CA ILE A 135 -5.51 13.42 8.78
C ILE A 135 -6.18 13.48 10.16
N ALA A 136 -6.23 12.38 10.91
CA ALA A 136 -6.79 12.36 12.25
C ALA A 136 -6.04 13.29 13.22
N ALA A 137 -4.70 13.34 13.15
CA ALA A 137 -3.91 14.28 13.94
C ALA A 137 -4.19 15.74 13.55
N CYS A 138 -4.27 16.02 12.23
CA CYS A 138 -4.60 17.36 11.74
C CYS A 138 -6.01 17.80 12.14
N GLN A 139 -6.99 16.91 12.13
CA GLN A 139 -8.35 17.18 12.60
C GLN A 139 -8.38 17.57 14.07
N GLN A 140 -7.63 16.88 14.92
CA GLN A 140 -7.55 17.15 16.36
C GLN A 140 -6.85 18.49 16.67
N GLN A 141 -5.82 18.83 15.90
CA GLN A 141 -4.98 20.02 16.14
C GLN A 141 -5.39 21.23 15.29
N GLY A 142 -6.38 21.11 14.43
CA GLY A 142 -6.77 22.19 13.51
C GLY A 142 -5.67 22.58 12.53
N LEU A 143 -4.82 21.62 12.11
CA LEU A 143 -3.70 21.85 11.20
C LEU A 143 -4.19 21.85 9.74
N ASP A 144 -3.46 22.58 8.88
CA ASP A 144 -3.81 22.73 7.47
C ASP A 144 -3.35 21.55 6.60
N GLY A 145 -3.81 21.54 5.35
CA GLY A 145 -3.49 20.49 4.40
C GLY A 145 -2.03 20.47 3.95
N ALA A 146 -1.33 21.60 3.97
CA ALA A 146 0.11 21.63 3.71
C ALA A 146 0.87 20.88 4.81
N THR A 147 0.47 21.06 6.06
CA THR A 147 0.99 20.30 7.21
C THR A 147 0.62 18.83 7.10
N ALA A 148 -0.60 18.50 6.70
CA ALA A 148 -1.03 17.12 6.47
C ALA A 148 -0.18 16.45 5.39
N LEU A 149 0.02 17.09 4.24
CA LEU A 149 0.85 16.55 3.16
C LEU A 149 2.30 16.32 3.59
N ARG A 150 2.88 17.27 4.36
CA ARG A 150 4.21 17.12 4.96
C ARG A 150 4.27 15.94 5.95
N GLY A 151 3.23 15.75 6.77
CA GLY A 151 3.11 14.61 7.68
C GLY A 151 3.04 13.26 6.96
N MET A 152 2.35 13.20 5.81
CA MET A 152 2.31 11.99 4.97
C MET A 152 3.69 11.64 4.41
N VAL A 153 4.45 12.66 3.95
CA VAL A 153 5.85 12.46 3.52
C VAL A 153 6.72 11.94 4.67
N LEU A 154 6.59 12.52 5.87
CA LEU A 154 7.32 12.06 7.06
C LEU A 154 7.02 10.60 7.39
N LEU A 155 5.74 10.23 7.39
CA LEU A 155 5.30 8.88 7.67
C LEU A 155 5.91 7.88 6.68
N ASP A 156 5.82 8.19 5.39
CA ASP A 156 6.39 7.35 4.33
C ASP A 156 7.91 7.29 4.39
N GLU A 157 8.57 8.39 4.73
CA GLU A 157 10.02 8.43 4.88
C GLU A 157 10.48 7.48 5.99
N ILE A 158 9.90 7.56 7.20
CA ILE A 158 10.30 6.70 8.31
C ILE A 158 10.05 5.22 7.98
N ARG A 159 8.84 4.87 7.55
CA ARG A 159 8.51 3.47 7.28
C ARG A 159 9.24 2.90 6.06
N GLY A 160 9.42 3.72 5.02
CA GLY A 160 10.09 3.30 3.80
C GLY A 160 11.59 3.09 4.02
N ARG A 161 12.26 3.97 4.76
CA ARG A 161 13.69 3.80 5.07
C ARG A 161 13.95 2.64 6.02
N LEU A 162 13.04 2.36 6.96
CA LEU A 162 13.11 1.13 7.76
C LEU A 162 12.96 -0.11 6.88
N ALA A 163 12.07 -0.09 5.90
CA ALA A 163 11.92 -1.18 4.94
C ALA A 163 13.16 -1.37 4.05
N GLU A 164 13.90 -0.29 3.76
CA GLU A 164 15.17 -0.36 3.02
C GLU A 164 16.27 -1.11 3.77
N VAL A 165 16.30 -1.03 5.10
CA VAL A 165 17.41 -1.53 5.90
C VAL A 165 17.12 -2.84 6.62
N PHE A 166 15.85 -3.25 6.74
CA PHE A 166 15.50 -4.46 7.46
C PHE A 166 14.27 -5.17 6.88
N SER A 167 14.44 -6.41 6.42
CA SER A 167 13.37 -7.24 5.88
C SER A 167 12.65 -8.01 6.98
N LEU A 168 11.48 -7.53 7.40
CA LEU A 168 10.64 -8.20 8.41
C LEU A 168 10.10 -9.54 7.90
N LYS A 169 9.75 -9.64 6.62
CA LYS A 169 9.19 -10.88 6.03
C LYS A 169 10.15 -12.06 6.12
N THR A 170 11.45 -11.81 6.10
CA THR A 170 12.49 -12.84 6.28
C THR A 170 12.29 -13.59 7.60
N TYR A 171 11.83 -12.90 8.64
CA TYR A 171 11.59 -13.44 9.97
C TYR A 171 10.12 -13.79 10.25
N LYS A 172 9.29 -13.88 9.19
CA LYS A 172 7.84 -14.17 9.30
C LYS A 172 7.05 -13.12 10.09
N ILE A 173 7.58 -11.90 10.18
CA ILE A 173 6.91 -10.74 10.75
C ILE A 173 6.25 -9.95 9.61
N ASP A 174 5.09 -9.37 9.85
CA ASP A 174 4.41 -8.57 8.84
C ASP A 174 5.07 -7.20 8.69
N HIS A 175 5.16 -6.72 7.45
CA HIS A 175 5.80 -5.44 7.11
C HIS A 175 5.11 -4.21 7.74
N VAL A 176 3.89 -4.37 8.23
CA VAL A 176 3.11 -3.27 8.84
C VAL A 176 3.74 -2.71 10.11
N VAL A 177 4.70 -3.42 10.73
CA VAL A 177 5.47 -2.91 11.87
C VAL A 177 6.20 -1.61 11.53
N HIS A 178 6.81 -1.52 10.35
CA HIS A 178 7.47 -0.27 9.91
C HIS A 178 6.47 0.88 9.78
N GLY A 179 5.28 0.60 9.25
CA GLY A 179 4.20 1.57 9.15
C GLY A 179 3.66 2.02 10.51
N ALA A 180 3.55 1.10 11.48
CA ALA A 180 3.14 1.42 12.84
C ALA A 180 4.17 2.33 13.56
N ILE A 181 5.47 2.08 13.38
CA ILE A 181 6.54 2.95 13.89
C ILE A 181 6.45 4.35 13.26
N GLY A 182 6.35 4.43 11.93
CA GLY A 182 6.15 5.70 11.23
C GLY A 182 4.89 6.44 11.68
N SER A 183 3.80 5.70 11.93
CA SER A 183 2.54 6.25 12.43
C SER A 183 2.67 6.83 13.83
N ALA A 184 3.30 6.11 14.77
CA ALA A 184 3.53 6.61 16.12
C ALA A 184 4.37 7.88 16.11
N ALA A 185 5.47 7.90 15.34
CA ALA A 185 6.37 9.03 15.26
C ALA A 185 5.69 10.26 14.63
N THR A 186 4.98 10.07 13.52
CA THR A 186 4.31 11.16 12.80
C THR A 186 3.13 11.72 13.59
N TYR A 187 2.28 10.84 14.14
CA TYR A 187 1.16 11.27 14.98
C TYR A 187 1.68 12.02 16.22
N GLY A 188 2.71 11.48 16.90
CA GLY A 188 3.32 12.13 18.05
C GLY A 188 3.84 13.54 17.71
N ALA A 189 4.58 13.69 16.61
CA ALA A 189 5.11 14.98 16.17
C ALA A 189 4.00 15.99 15.85
N LEU A 190 2.92 15.56 15.18
CA LEU A 190 1.75 16.41 14.88
C LEU A 190 0.97 16.79 16.14
N MET A 191 0.88 15.91 17.13
CA MET A 191 0.22 16.13 18.41
C MET A 191 1.07 16.89 19.44
N GLY A 192 2.33 17.26 19.11
CA GLY A 192 3.22 18.00 19.99
C GLY A 192 3.94 17.14 21.04
N ALA A 193 4.08 15.84 20.80
CA ALA A 193 4.87 14.96 21.66
C ALA A 193 6.37 15.31 21.65
N THR A 194 7.07 15.00 22.75
CA THR A 194 8.53 15.11 22.77
C THR A 194 9.20 13.91 22.08
N PRO A 195 10.47 14.04 21.66
CA PRO A 195 11.23 12.90 21.12
C PRO A 195 11.24 11.67 22.04
N GLU A 196 11.35 11.89 23.36
CA GLU A 196 11.34 10.81 24.36
C GLU A 196 9.97 10.13 24.48
N GLN A 197 8.89 10.87 24.30
CA GLN A 197 7.54 10.30 24.25
C GLN A 197 7.35 9.46 22.99
N ILE A 198 7.90 9.90 21.86
CA ILE A 198 7.88 9.11 20.61
C ILE A 198 8.71 7.84 20.77
N GLU A 199 9.93 7.93 21.32
CA GLU A 199 10.75 6.76 21.64
C GLU A 199 9.98 5.75 22.52
N SER A 200 9.36 6.24 23.59
CA SER A 200 8.56 5.43 24.51
C SER A 200 7.41 4.72 23.80
N ALA A 201 6.71 5.42 22.90
CA ALA A 201 5.62 4.83 22.13
C ALA A 201 6.10 3.75 21.15
N ILE A 202 7.20 3.99 20.45
CA ILE A 202 7.83 3.01 19.55
C ILE A 202 8.24 1.76 20.33
N GLY A 203 8.93 1.95 21.47
CA GLY A 203 9.35 0.84 22.35
C GLY A 203 8.16 0.04 22.86
N MET A 204 7.10 0.71 23.30
CA MET A 204 5.86 0.07 23.76
C MET A 204 5.18 -0.75 22.66
N PHE A 205 5.07 -0.19 21.45
CA PHE A 205 4.47 -0.89 20.32
C PHE A 205 5.27 -2.16 19.98
N VAL A 206 6.57 -2.04 19.82
CA VAL A 206 7.44 -3.16 19.46
C VAL A 206 7.46 -4.24 20.56
N ALA A 207 7.41 -3.87 21.82
CA ALA A 207 7.40 -4.83 22.92
C ALA A 207 6.09 -5.64 23.03
N HIS A 208 4.95 -5.09 22.57
CA HIS A 208 3.64 -5.68 22.85
C HIS A 208 2.82 -6.08 21.62
N TYR A 209 3.09 -5.52 20.43
CA TYR A 209 2.15 -5.58 19.30
C TYR A 209 2.79 -5.99 17.97
N ILE A 210 3.58 -7.06 17.96
CA ILE A 210 4.22 -7.55 16.73
C ILE A 210 3.30 -8.50 15.96
N PRO A 211 2.81 -8.12 14.77
CA PRO A 211 1.99 -8.99 13.95
C PRO A 211 2.84 -10.03 13.20
N TRP A 212 2.42 -11.28 13.25
CA TRP A 212 3.04 -12.38 12.50
C TRP A 212 2.43 -12.52 11.11
N ARG A 213 3.20 -13.02 10.15
CA ARG A 213 2.72 -13.30 8.79
C ARG A 213 1.69 -14.45 8.70
N ALA A 214 1.28 -15.03 9.82
CA ALA A 214 0.15 -15.97 9.87
C ALA A 214 -1.13 -15.41 9.23
N ILE A 215 -1.35 -14.10 9.30
CA ILE A 215 -2.47 -13.39 8.66
C ILE A 215 -2.45 -13.47 7.12
N ARG A 216 -1.33 -13.85 6.51
CA ARG A 216 -1.13 -14.01 5.07
C ARG A 216 -0.93 -15.46 4.65
N ALA A 217 -1.07 -16.41 5.58
CA ALA A 217 -0.88 -17.83 5.34
C ALA A 217 -2.19 -18.52 4.89
N GLY A 218 -2.04 -19.64 4.18
CA GLY A 218 -3.16 -20.51 3.80
C GLY A 218 -3.61 -20.35 2.35
N LYS A 219 -4.53 -21.25 1.95
CA LYS A 219 -5.08 -21.29 0.58
C LYS A 219 -6.06 -20.17 0.31
N GLN A 220 -6.84 -19.82 1.32
CA GLN A 220 -7.79 -18.72 1.28
C GLN A 220 -7.38 -17.66 2.30
N LEU A 221 -7.48 -16.41 1.92
CA LEU A 221 -7.17 -15.26 2.77
C LEU A 221 -8.45 -14.74 3.43
N SER A 222 -8.28 -14.07 4.56
CA SER A 222 -9.36 -13.51 5.37
C SER A 222 -9.22 -11.99 5.53
N ASP A 223 -10.20 -11.35 6.17
CA ASP A 223 -10.21 -9.93 6.49
C ASP A 223 -8.93 -9.46 7.21
N SER A 224 -8.33 -10.31 8.04
CA SER A 224 -7.09 -10.00 8.73
C SER A 224 -5.94 -9.62 7.80
N LYS A 225 -5.94 -10.08 6.53
CA LYS A 225 -4.92 -9.68 5.54
C LYS A 225 -5.05 -8.20 5.19
N GLY A 226 -6.25 -7.74 4.87
CA GLY A 226 -6.52 -6.34 4.53
C GLY A 226 -6.42 -5.41 5.74
N ALA A 227 -6.94 -5.83 6.89
CA ALA A 227 -6.98 -5.02 8.10
C ALA A 227 -5.65 -4.98 8.91
N SER A 228 -4.60 -5.68 8.49
CA SER A 228 -3.36 -5.83 9.27
C SER A 228 -2.70 -4.49 9.61
N ALA A 229 -2.51 -3.62 8.63
CA ALA A 229 -1.93 -2.29 8.84
C ALA A 229 -2.83 -1.44 9.75
N ALA A 230 -4.14 -1.47 9.53
CA ALA A 230 -5.11 -0.73 10.30
C ALA A 230 -5.06 -1.09 11.80
N ILE A 231 -5.07 -2.39 12.11
CA ILE A 231 -5.00 -2.90 13.49
C ILE A 231 -3.65 -2.54 14.15
N SER A 232 -2.55 -2.68 13.42
CA SER A 232 -1.23 -2.32 13.94
C SER A 232 -1.11 -0.81 14.18
N THR A 233 -1.71 -0.01 13.34
CA THR A 233 -1.73 1.45 13.47
C THR A 233 -2.57 1.89 14.66
N GLU A 234 -3.75 1.29 14.88
CA GLU A 234 -4.55 1.53 16.09
C GLU A 234 -3.71 1.30 17.35
N ALA A 235 -3.00 0.18 17.43
CA ALA A 235 -2.12 -0.12 18.55
C ALA A 235 -0.99 0.91 18.71
N ALA A 236 -0.38 1.36 17.62
CA ALA A 236 0.67 2.38 17.64
C ALA A 236 0.16 3.73 18.17
N ILE A 237 -1.04 4.15 17.76
CA ILE A 237 -1.66 5.40 18.26
C ILE A 237 -2.04 5.28 19.73
N LEU A 238 -2.55 4.15 20.18
CA LEU A 238 -2.78 3.89 21.61
C LEU A 238 -1.49 3.98 22.42
N CYS A 239 -0.37 3.42 21.92
CA CYS A 239 0.94 3.56 22.55
C CYS A 239 1.37 5.02 22.62
N MET A 240 1.16 5.81 21.54
CA MET A 240 1.52 7.23 21.53
C MET A 240 0.68 8.04 22.51
N LYS A 241 -0.63 7.84 22.56
CA LYS A 241 -1.53 8.49 23.53
C LYS A 241 -1.13 8.17 24.99
N ARG A 242 -0.80 6.90 25.27
CA ARG A 242 -0.32 6.48 26.60
C ARG A 242 0.99 7.15 26.96
N SER A 243 1.93 7.21 26.01
CA SER A 243 3.21 7.86 26.23
C SER A 243 3.06 9.36 26.48
N MET A 244 2.21 10.06 25.72
CA MET A 244 1.89 11.48 25.97
C MET A 244 1.23 11.70 27.35
N ALA A 245 0.49 10.72 27.85
CA ALA A 245 -0.09 10.73 29.20
C ALA A 245 0.91 10.38 30.31
N GLY A 246 2.18 10.12 29.97
CA GLY A 246 3.26 9.84 30.93
C GLY A 246 3.59 8.36 31.13
N PHE A 247 3.00 7.45 30.33
CA PHE A 247 3.42 6.04 30.38
C PHE A 247 4.80 5.87 29.73
N ILE A 248 5.69 5.15 30.40
CA ILE A 248 7.07 4.95 29.97
C ILE A 248 7.21 3.53 29.39
N GLY A 249 7.49 3.46 28.09
CA GLY A 249 7.83 2.24 27.36
C GLY A 249 9.33 1.94 27.36
N PRO A 250 9.75 0.78 26.82
CA PRO A 250 11.17 0.45 26.66
C PRO A 250 11.89 1.48 25.80
N LYS A 251 13.11 1.83 26.22
CA LYS A 251 14.00 2.72 25.46
C LYS A 251 14.90 1.91 24.53
N ASP A 252 15.44 2.61 23.52
CA ASP A 252 16.49 2.09 22.64
C ASP A 252 16.17 0.70 22.06
N ILE A 253 14.94 0.56 21.59
CA ILE A 253 14.36 -0.74 21.23
C ILE A 253 15.08 -1.40 20.04
N PHE A 254 15.74 -0.65 19.17
CA PHE A 254 16.46 -1.19 18.01
C PHE A 254 17.74 -1.93 18.40
N ARG A 255 18.39 -1.54 19.49
CA ARG A 255 19.57 -2.22 20.05
C ARG A 255 19.24 -3.24 21.14
N ASN A 256 17.97 -3.37 21.51
CA ASN A 256 17.55 -4.30 22.54
C ASN A 256 17.70 -5.75 22.04
N PRO A 257 18.49 -6.61 22.70
CA PRO A 257 18.73 -7.99 22.25
C PRO A 257 17.50 -8.90 22.34
N GLU A 258 16.47 -8.50 23.09
CA GLU A 258 15.20 -9.23 23.20
C GLU A 258 14.10 -8.67 22.27
N ALA A 259 14.41 -7.65 21.45
CA ALA A 259 13.50 -7.10 20.47
C ALA A 259 13.76 -7.66 19.06
N ILE A 260 12.77 -7.52 18.18
CA ILE A 260 12.73 -8.19 16.85
C ILE A 260 13.97 -7.99 15.99
N TRP A 261 14.65 -6.84 16.06
CA TRP A 261 15.80 -6.56 15.17
C TRP A 261 17.04 -7.37 15.53
N ARG A 262 17.27 -7.64 16.81
CA ARG A 262 18.40 -8.43 17.29
C ARG A 262 18.03 -9.84 17.76
N PHE A 263 16.76 -10.11 17.93
CA PHE A 263 16.26 -11.41 18.41
C PHE A 263 16.70 -12.59 17.52
N PHE A 264 16.83 -12.36 16.22
CA PHE A 264 17.20 -13.37 15.24
C PHE A 264 18.69 -13.38 14.87
N GLU A 265 19.51 -12.58 15.53
CA GLU A 265 20.96 -12.65 15.38
C GLU A 265 21.49 -14.00 15.85
N PRO A 266 22.51 -14.60 15.14
CA PRO A 266 23.18 -15.78 15.63
C PRO A 266 23.78 -15.51 17.03
N THR A 267 23.51 -16.40 17.99
CA THR A 267 24.21 -16.36 19.29
C THR A 267 25.59 -16.98 19.13
N THR A 268 26.60 -16.36 19.75
CA THR A 268 27.88 -17.01 20.02
C THR A 268 27.68 -18.12 21.06
N GLU A 269 28.54 -19.15 20.99
CA GLU A 269 28.46 -20.31 21.87
C GLU A 269 28.36 -19.91 23.35
N GLY A 270 27.30 -20.31 24.04
CA GLY A 270 27.05 -20.01 25.44
C GLY A 270 26.76 -18.55 25.79
N ALA A 271 26.62 -17.67 24.83
CA ALA A 271 26.34 -16.27 25.07
C ALA A 271 24.91 -16.07 25.56
N GLU A 272 24.80 -15.34 26.65
CA GLU A 272 23.54 -14.81 27.14
C GLU A 272 23.20 -13.56 26.33
N ARG A 273 22.56 -13.73 25.17
CA ARG A 273 22.24 -12.68 24.21
C ARG A 273 21.65 -11.41 24.86
N TRP A 274 20.75 -11.58 25.82
CA TRP A 274 20.11 -10.47 26.52
C TRP A 274 21.06 -9.64 27.41
N LYS A 275 22.29 -10.11 27.64
CA LYS A 275 23.32 -9.37 28.36
C LYS A 275 24.28 -8.63 27.42
N GLU A 276 24.24 -8.92 26.13
CA GLU A 276 25.13 -8.27 25.18
C GLU A 276 24.60 -6.88 24.85
N SER A 277 25.35 -5.85 25.25
CA SER A 277 25.23 -4.54 24.63
C SER A 277 25.79 -4.61 23.20
N GLY A 278 25.12 -4.04 22.23
CA GLY A 278 25.59 -4.08 20.85
C GLY A 278 24.84 -3.11 19.95
N ASP A 279 25.28 -3.04 18.71
CA ASP A 279 24.67 -2.20 17.70
C ASP A 279 23.30 -2.76 17.26
N SER A 280 22.46 -1.93 16.70
CA SER A 280 21.35 -2.41 15.88
C SER A 280 21.89 -3.04 14.58
N PRO A 281 21.10 -3.83 13.82
CA PRO A 281 21.61 -4.49 12.63
C PRO A 281 21.81 -3.55 11.42
N PHE A 282 21.50 -2.25 11.52
CA PHE A 282 21.54 -1.31 10.39
C PHE A 282 21.80 0.13 10.81
N ASP A 283 22.38 0.90 9.91
CA ASP A 283 22.33 2.37 9.93
C ASP A 283 21.04 2.83 9.24
N LEU A 284 20.36 3.84 9.79
CA LEU A 284 19.12 4.39 9.23
C LEU A 284 19.37 5.81 8.74
N ARG A 285 19.14 6.04 7.45
CA ARG A 285 19.27 7.35 6.82
C ARG A 285 17.90 7.90 6.46
N LEU A 286 17.57 9.10 6.96
CA LEU A 286 16.29 9.76 6.76
C LEU A 286 16.48 11.05 5.97
N SER A 287 15.76 11.21 4.86
CA SER A 287 15.77 12.42 4.04
C SER A 287 14.93 13.54 4.66
N HIS A 288 15.42 14.76 4.56
CA HIS A 288 14.69 15.92 5.06
C HIS A 288 14.49 17.03 4.03
N SER A 289 15.15 16.97 2.87
CA SER A 289 15.03 18.00 1.82
C SER A 289 15.38 17.47 0.44
N GLY A 290 14.67 17.97 -0.57
CA GLY A 290 14.89 17.66 -1.98
C GLY A 290 13.99 16.55 -2.51
N ASP A 291 14.48 15.77 -3.46
CA ASP A 291 13.70 14.78 -4.20
C ASP A 291 13.83 13.37 -3.64
N ASP A 292 14.89 13.06 -2.90
CA ASP A 292 15.16 11.72 -2.41
C ASP A 292 14.38 11.41 -1.12
N PHE A 293 13.10 11.12 -1.27
CA PHE A 293 12.23 10.61 -0.21
C PHE A 293 11.73 9.22 -0.56
N ALA A 294 11.48 8.39 0.45
CA ALA A 294 11.07 7.00 0.27
C ALA A 294 9.80 6.85 -0.59
N VAL A 295 8.86 7.79 -0.52
CA VAL A 295 7.64 7.80 -1.32
C VAL A 295 7.92 7.84 -2.83
N MET A 296 9.06 8.36 -3.27
CA MET A 296 9.43 8.38 -4.69
C MET A 296 9.72 6.99 -5.25
N GLY A 297 10.10 6.04 -4.40
CA GLY A 297 10.26 4.63 -4.76
C GLY A 297 8.97 3.81 -4.72
N MET A 298 7.88 4.36 -4.22
CA MET A 298 6.61 3.64 -4.10
C MET A 298 5.87 3.57 -5.45
N HIS A 299 5.22 2.44 -5.74
CA HIS A 299 4.52 2.18 -7.00
C HIS A 299 3.02 2.39 -6.87
N PHE A 300 2.37 2.83 -7.95
CA PHE A 300 0.92 2.82 -8.07
C PHE A 300 0.43 1.49 -8.64
N LYS A 301 -0.68 0.98 -8.13
CA LYS A 301 -1.47 -0.04 -8.81
C LYS A 301 -2.51 0.63 -9.69
N LEU A 302 -2.56 0.24 -10.95
CA LEU A 302 -3.46 0.80 -11.95
C LEU A 302 -4.71 -0.08 -12.10
N GLY A 303 -5.39 -0.29 -10.99
CA GLY A 303 -6.54 -1.16 -10.85
C GLY A 303 -6.43 -2.04 -9.61
N LEU A 304 -7.30 -3.04 -9.52
CA LEU A 304 -7.42 -3.96 -8.40
C LEU A 304 -6.64 -5.24 -8.70
N TYR A 305 -5.44 -5.38 -8.16
CA TYR A 305 -4.59 -6.58 -8.31
C TYR A 305 -3.43 -6.56 -7.32
N GLU A 306 -2.94 -7.71 -6.95
CA GLU A 306 -1.68 -7.82 -6.23
C GLU A 306 -0.52 -7.37 -7.12
N HIS A 307 0.37 -6.53 -6.59
CA HIS A 307 1.40 -5.78 -7.34
C HIS A 307 2.32 -6.65 -8.20
N GLN A 308 2.66 -7.85 -7.74
CA GLN A 308 3.54 -8.77 -8.50
C GLN A 308 2.91 -9.22 -9.83
N SER A 309 1.61 -9.01 -10.04
CA SER A 309 0.93 -9.25 -11.32
C SER A 309 1.13 -8.15 -12.35
N ALA A 310 1.57 -6.95 -11.95
CA ALA A 310 1.62 -5.79 -12.83
C ALA A 310 2.47 -6.01 -14.09
N GLY A 311 3.59 -6.74 -13.98
CA GLY A 311 4.41 -7.09 -15.14
C GLY A 311 3.70 -8.01 -16.13
N ALA A 312 2.94 -9.01 -15.64
CA ALA A 312 2.15 -9.89 -16.49
C ALA A 312 0.96 -9.16 -17.14
N LEU A 313 0.32 -8.23 -16.40
CA LEU A 313 -0.76 -7.39 -16.95
C LEU A 313 -0.23 -6.48 -18.06
N GLN A 314 0.90 -5.78 -17.83
CA GLN A 314 1.54 -4.96 -18.86
C GLN A 314 1.87 -5.79 -20.10
N GLY A 315 2.54 -6.93 -19.92
CA GLY A 315 2.89 -7.82 -21.03
C GLY A 315 1.66 -8.33 -21.79
N LEU A 316 0.55 -8.63 -21.09
CA LEU A 316 -0.70 -9.03 -21.74
C LEU A 316 -1.30 -7.86 -22.55
N LEU A 317 -1.34 -6.66 -22.01
CA LEU A 317 -1.85 -5.48 -22.71
C LEU A 317 -1.01 -5.18 -23.96
N ASP A 318 0.32 -5.26 -23.87
CA ASP A 318 1.22 -5.08 -25.02
C ASP A 318 0.98 -6.14 -26.10
N LEU A 319 0.75 -7.40 -25.69
CA LEU A 319 0.48 -8.50 -26.63
C LEU A 319 -0.85 -8.33 -27.38
N ILE A 320 -1.93 -7.98 -26.67
CA ILE A 320 -3.24 -7.80 -27.30
C ILE A 320 -3.29 -6.54 -28.17
N LEU A 321 -2.57 -5.49 -27.81
CA LEU A 321 -2.42 -4.31 -28.66
C LEU A 321 -1.70 -4.66 -29.97
N ALA A 322 -0.62 -5.42 -29.89
CA ALA A 322 0.16 -5.86 -31.06
C ALA A 322 -0.55 -6.94 -31.89
N ASN A 323 -1.36 -7.79 -31.25
CA ASN A 323 -2.03 -8.95 -31.86
C ASN A 323 -3.51 -9.02 -31.45
N PRO A 324 -4.35 -8.07 -31.89
CA PRO A 324 -5.76 -8.02 -31.48
C PRO A 324 -6.56 -9.27 -31.91
N SER A 325 -6.09 -9.99 -32.93
CA SER A 325 -6.68 -11.27 -33.39
C SER A 325 -6.70 -12.36 -32.30
N LEU A 326 -5.88 -12.26 -31.25
CA LEU A 326 -5.93 -13.15 -30.09
C LEU A 326 -7.29 -13.14 -29.39
N LEU A 327 -8.05 -12.05 -29.52
CA LEU A 327 -9.37 -11.89 -28.89
C LEU A 327 -10.51 -12.45 -29.76
N SER A 328 -10.22 -12.91 -30.99
CA SER A 328 -11.22 -13.44 -31.91
C SER A 328 -12.01 -14.61 -31.26
N ASP A 329 -13.32 -14.66 -31.52
CA ASP A 329 -14.23 -15.66 -30.94
C ASP A 329 -14.18 -15.74 -29.41
N GLY A 330 -13.90 -14.62 -28.72
CA GLY A 330 -13.76 -14.57 -27.28
C GLY A 330 -12.52 -15.30 -26.76
N GLY A 331 -11.43 -15.27 -27.54
CA GLY A 331 -10.14 -15.87 -27.19
C GLY A 331 -10.13 -17.41 -27.23
N LYS A 332 -11.06 -18.03 -27.94
CA LYS A 332 -11.15 -19.51 -28.03
C LYS A 332 -9.90 -20.13 -28.66
N GLY A 333 -9.23 -19.40 -29.58
CA GLY A 333 -8.00 -19.84 -30.22
C GLY A 333 -6.79 -19.92 -29.29
N ILE A 334 -6.85 -19.32 -28.11
CA ILE A 334 -5.77 -19.38 -27.12
C ILE A 334 -5.73 -20.78 -26.53
N GLU A 335 -4.59 -21.45 -26.70
CA GLU A 335 -4.36 -22.81 -26.22
C GLU A 335 -3.68 -22.83 -24.85
N LYS A 336 -2.73 -21.89 -24.64
CA LYS A 336 -1.87 -21.85 -23.45
C LYS A 336 -1.37 -20.44 -23.20
N ILE A 337 -1.24 -20.08 -21.91
CA ILE A 337 -0.68 -18.83 -21.42
C ILE A 337 0.48 -19.18 -20.49
N VAL A 338 1.71 -18.78 -20.82
CA VAL A 338 2.89 -19.05 -20.00
C VAL A 338 3.37 -17.75 -19.38
N ILE A 339 3.41 -17.68 -18.05
CA ILE A 339 3.93 -16.54 -17.30
C ILE A 339 5.25 -16.94 -16.68
N THR A 340 6.33 -16.27 -17.07
CA THR A 340 7.66 -16.44 -16.49
C THR A 340 7.94 -15.27 -15.56
N ALA A 341 8.27 -15.53 -14.29
CA ALA A 341 8.43 -14.51 -13.27
C ALA A 341 9.58 -14.83 -12.30
N TYR A 342 10.01 -13.80 -11.58
CA TYR A 342 10.97 -13.90 -10.48
C TYR A 342 10.36 -14.61 -9.27
N GLU A 343 11.21 -15.09 -8.33
CA GLU A 343 10.80 -16.00 -7.27
C GLU A 343 9.62 -15.47 -6.42
N PRO A 344 9.61 -14.23 -5.87
CA PRO A 344 8.46 -13.76 -5.09
C PRO A 344 7.12 -13.80 -5.86
N ALA A 345 7.11 -13.47 -7.15
CA ALA A 345 5.88 -13.55 -7.95
C ALA A 345 5.51 -15.00 -8.24
N PHE A 346 6.47 -15.83 -8.61
CA PHE A 346 6.28 -17.26 -8.87
C PHE A 346 5.86 -18.02 -7.61
N GLY A 347 6.58 -17.83 -6.48
CA GLY A 347 6.37 -18.60 -5.26
C GLY A 347 5.17 -18.17 -4.42
N ILE A 348 4.70 -16.89 -4.53
CA ILE A 348 3.59 -16.37 -3.74
C ILE A 348 2.29 -16.42 -4.53
N ILE A 349 2.14 -15.58 -5.56
CA ILE A 349 0.86 -15.42 -6.28
C ILE A 349 0.73 -16.33 -7.50
N GLY A 350 1.84 -16.83 -8.04
CA GLY A 350 1.91 -17.90 -9.03
C GLY A 350 1.83 -19.31 -8.44
N ASN A 351 1.79 -19.43 -7.11
CA ASN A 351 1.75 -20.72 -6.42
C ASN A 351 0.49 -21.52 -6.81
N PRO A 352 0.62 -22.83 -7.12
CA PRO A 352 -0.52 -23.69 -7.46
C PRO A 352 -1.65 -23.67 -6.43
N MET A 353 -1.37 -23.45 -5.14
CA MET A 353 -2.39 -23.32 -4.10
C MET A 353 -3.29 -22.09 -4.26
N LYS A 354 -2.83 -21.08 -5.00
CA LYS A 354 -3.58 -19.84 -5.30
C LYS A 354 -4.39 -19.92 -6.58
N LYS A 355 -4.30 -21.03 -7.32
CA LYS A 355 -4.94 -21.21 -8.63
C LYS A 355 -6.47 -21.38 -8.55
N ASP A 356 -7.05 -21.65 -7.36
CA ASP A 356 -8.51 -21.80 -7.16
C ASP A 356 -9.02 -20.83 -6.08
N PRO A 357 -9.06 -19.51 -6.34
CA PRO A 357 -9.61 -18.56 -5.40
C PRO A 357 -11.13 -18.71 -5.29
N LYS A 358 -11.65 -18.59 -4.05
CA LYS A 358 -13.08 -18.67 -3.73
C LYS A 358 -13.60 -17.43 -3.02
N THR A 359 -12.71 -16.54 -2.63
CA THR A 359 -13.03 -15.27 -2.00
C THR A 359 -12.34 -14.14 -2.76
N ARG A 360 -12.86 -12.93 -2.66
CA ARG A 360 -12.28 -11.74 -3.26
C ARG A 360 -10.80 -11.57 -2.87
N GLN A 361 -10.50 -11.65 -1.57
CA GLN A 361 -9.15 -11.48 -1.04
C GLN A 361 -8.18 -12.60 -1.47
N SER A 362 -8.68 -13.75 -1.91
CA SER A 362 -7.87 -14.79 -2.54
C SER A 362 -7.73 -14.56 -4.03
N ALA A 363 -8.74 -14.01 -4.69
CA ALA A 363 -8.74 -13.72 -6.12
C ALA A 363 -7.75 -12.59 -6.46
N ASP A 364 -7.71 -11.52 -5.69
CA ASP A 364 -6.78 -10.41 -5.88
C ASP A 364 -5.30 -10.78 -5.60
N HIS A 365 -5.07 -11.99 -5.04
CA HIS A 365 -3.76 -12.60 -4.80
C HIS A 365 -3.53 -13.88 -5.62
N SER A 366 -4.27 -14.07 -6.70
CA SER A 366 -4.10 -15.16 -7.65
C SER A 366 -3.71 -14.60 -9.01
N MET A 367 -2.44 -14.73 -9.42
CA MET A 367 -2.00 -14.23 -10.72
C MET A 367 -2.75 -14.91 -11.87
N ALA A 368 -3.07 -16.21 -11.73
CA ALA A 368 -3.88 -16.91 -12.73
C ALA A 368 -5.26 -16.25 -12.90
N TYR A 369 -5.91 -15.91 -11.78
CA TYR A 369 -7.22 -15.23 -11.82
C TYR A 369 -7.11 -13.82 -12.41
N ILE A 370 -6.16 -13.02 -11.92
CA ILE A 370 -5.95 -11.62 -12.33
C ILE A 370 -5.71 -11.51 -13.84
N VAL A 371 -4.78 -12.30 -14.38
CA VAL A 371 -4.45 -12.30 -15.82
C VAL A 371 -5.62 -12.83 -16.65
N SER A 372 -6.28 -13.88 -16.21
CA SER A 372 -7.44 -14.46 -16.91
C SER A 372 -8.65 -13.54 -16.91
N THR A 373 -8.85 -12.77 -15.83
CA THR A 373 -9.92 -11.77 -15.75
C THR A 373 -9.66 -10.59 -16.70
N LEU A 374 -8.42 -10.10 -16.77
CA LEU A 374 -8.06 -9.07 -17.73
C LEU A 374 -8.28 -9.54 -19.18
N LEU A 375 -7.87 -10.78 -19.49
CA LEU A 375 -8.05 -11.35 -20.84
C LEU A 375 -9.53 -11.54 -21.17
N ARG A 376 -10.36 -12.03 -20.24
CA ARG A 376 -11.82 -12.08 -20.41
C ARG A 376 -12.39 -10.71 -20.69
N LYS A 377 -12.04 -9.71 -19.87
CA LYS A 377 -12.49 -8.32 -20.02
C LYS A 377 -12.08 -7.75 -21.39
N ALA A 378 -10.88 -8.05 -21.87
CA ALA A 378 -10.44 -7.68 -23.21
C ALA A 378 -11.26 -8.35 -24.31
N CYS A 379 -11.62 -9.63 -24.17
CA CYS A 379 -12.49 -10.32 -25.13
C CYS A 379 -13.91 -9.75 -25.16
N GLU A 380 -14.44 -9.35 -24.00
CA GLU A 380 -15.78 -8.76 -23.87
C GLU A 380 -15.84 -7.31 -24.36
N ASN A 381 -14.71 -6.60 -24.37
CA ASN A 381 -14.56 -5.22 -24.80
C ASN A 381 -13.61 -5.12 -26.03
N ALA A 382 -13.72 -6.05 -26.95
CA ALA A 382 -12.80 -6.13 -28.10
C ALA A 382 -12.80 -4.85 -28.97
N ASP A 383 -13.93 -4.17 -29.08
CA ASP A 383 -14.05 -2.90 -29.84
C ASP A 383 -13.17 -1.81 -29.21
N GLU A 384 -13.09 -1.72 -27.88
CA GLU A 384 -12.21 -0.80 -27.16
C GLU A 384 -10.73 -1.13 -27.44
N VAL A 385 -10.40 -2.44 -27.48
CA VAL A 385 -9.05 -2.88 -27.81
C VAL A 385 -8.69 -2.52 -29.25
N TYR A 386 -9.58 -2.75 -30.21
CA TYR A 386 -9.35 -2.39 -31.61
C TYR A 386 -9.27 -0.87 -31.83
N GLY A 387 -9.89 -0.08 -30.96
CA GLY A 387 -9.85 1.39 -31.00
C GLY A 387 -8.64 2.02 -30.30
N ALA A 388 -7.91 1.25 -29.48
CA ALA A 388 -6.80 1.76 -28.70
C ALA A 388 -5.60 2.17 -29.58
N ILE A 389 -5.00 3.32 -29.25
CA ILE A 389 -3.81 3.83 -29.95
C ILE A 389 -2.53 3.34 -29.25
N GLY A 390 -2.59 3.11 -27.94
CA GLY A 390 -1.46 2.68 -27.13
C GLY A 390 -1.89 1.90 -25.89
N THR A 391 -0.90 1.38 -25.20
CA THR A 391 -1.12 0.55 -23.99
C THR A 391 -1.77 1.36 -22.87
N ASP A 392 -1.55 2.67 -22.78
CA ASP A 392 -2.20 3.54 -21.78
C ASP A 392 -3.73 3.59 -21.98
N ASP A 393 -4.22 3.52 -23.21
CA ASP A 393 -5.66 3.44 -23.48
C ASP A 393 -6.23 2.11 -22.99
N LEU A 394 -5.47 1.02 -23.17
CA LEU A 394 -5.85 -0.30 -22.69
C LEU A 394 -5.85 -0.37 -21.17
N TRP A 395 -4.87 0.26 -20.50
CA TRP A 395 -4.88 0.38 -19.02
C TRP A 395 -6.15 1.06 -18.52
N LYS A 396 -6.66 2.07 -19.22
CA LYS A 396 -7.93 2.73 -18.87
C LYS A 396 -9.13 1.85 -19.20
N ALA A 397 -9.26 1.38 -20.44
CA ALA A 397 -10.42 0.62 -20.92
C ALA A 397 -10.62 -0.72 -20.19
N LEU A 398 -9.52 -1.39 -19.83
CA LEU A 398 -9.53 -2.74 -19.24
C LEU A 398 -9.16 -2.74 -17.75
N MET A 399 -9.12 -1.58 -17.10
CA MET A 399 -8.77 -1.48 -15.68
C MET A 399 -9.62 -2.43 -14.86
N LEU A 400 -8.93 -3.29 -14.07
CA LEU A 400 -9.62 -4.19 -13.15
C LEU A 400 -10.18 -3.37 -11.98
N ASP A 401 -11.44 -3.58 -11.69
CA ASP A 401 -12.19 -2.86 -10.68
C ASP A 401 -12.87 -3.83 -9.68
N PRO A 402 -13.52 -3.34 -8.61
CA PRO A 402 -14.19 -4.20 -7.65
C PRO A 402 -15.18 -5.21 -8.26
N HIS A 403 -15.88 -4.86 -9.33
CA HIS A 403 -16.84 -5.78 -9.95
C HIS A 403 -16.18 -6.98 -10.63
N ASP A 404 -14.92 -6.85 -11.05
CA ASP A 404 -14.12 -7.98 -11.56
C ASP A 404 -13.75 -8.99 -10.46
N PHE A 405 -13.98 -8.68 -9.19
CA PHE A 405 -13.69 -9.53 -8.02
C PHE A 405 -14.94 -9.86 -7.18
N HIS A 406 -16.12 -9.53 -7.67
CA HIS A 406 -17.39 -9.95 -7.09
C HIS A 406 -17.55 -11.48 -7.14
N ALA A 407 -18.37 -12.05 -6.27
CA ALA A 407 -18.57 -13.50 -6.19
C ALA A 407 -18.92 -14.13 -7.55
N ASP A 408 -19.79 -13.50 -8.35
CA ASP A 408 -20.16 -14.00 -9.68
C ASP A 408 -18.98 -13.93 -10.66
N ALA A 409 -18.14 -12.87 -10.58
CA ALA A 409 -16.98 -12.73 -11.42
C ALA A 409 -15.89 -13.77 -11.11
N ILE A 410 -15.70 -14.10 -9.82
CA ILE A 410 -14.73 -15.13 -9.39
C ILE A 410 -15.06 -16.49 -10.01
N PHE A 411 -16.33 -16.81 -10.20
CA PHE A 411 -16.78 -18.08 -10.78
C PHE A 411 -17.19 -17.96 -12.26
N HIS A 412 -16.86 -16.82 -12.92
CA HIS A 412 -17.22 -16.62 -14.32
C HIS A 412 -16.61 -17.71 -15.22
N PRO A 413 -17.42 -18.42 -16.05
CA PRO A 413 -16.94 -19.58 -16.80
C PRO A 413 -15.75 -19.29 -17.73
N ALA A 414 -15.75 -18.13 -18.41
CA ALA A 414 -14.67 -17.77 -19.32
C ALA A 414 -13.36 -17.49 -18.55
N THR A 415 -13.43 -16.77 -17.42
CA THR A 415 -12.26 -16.56 -16.55
C THR A 415 -11.67 -17.90 -16.11
N ARG A 416 -12.51 -18.80 -15.61
CA ARG A 416 -12.10 -20.15 -15.18
C ARG A 416 -11.47 -20.96 -16.30
N ALA A 417 -12.05 -20.89 -17.51
CA ALA A 417 -11.49 -21.57 -18.69
C ALA A 417 -10.10 -21.02 -19.08
N PHE A 418 -9.87 -19.71 -18.98
CA PHE A 418 -8.54 -19.16 -19.20
C PHE A 418 -7.56 -19.55 -18.09
N MET A 419 -7.98 -19.57 -16.83
CA MET A 419 -7.14 -20.00 -15.70
C MET A 419 -6.57 -21.41 -15.88
N GLU A 420 -7.33 -22.34 -16.47
CA GLU A 420 -6.84 -23.69 -16.77
C GLU A 420 -5.70 -23.70 -17.79
N LYS A 421 -5.63 -22.69 -18.66
CA LYS A 421 -4.58 -22.53 -19.68
C LYS A 421 -3.32 -21.84 -19.15
N VAL A 422 -3.34 -21.27 -17.93
CA VAL A 422 -2.21 -20.57 -17.33
C VAL A 422 -1.22 -21.56 -16.73
N GLU A 423 0.04 -21.44 -17.19
CA GLU A 423 1.21 -22.11 -16.62
C GLU A 423 2.21 -21.07 -16.09
N PHE A 424 2.81 -21.37 -14.96
CA PHE A 424 3.86 -20.53 -14.38
C PHE A 424 5.23 -21.17 -14.56
N LYS A 425 6.21 -20.33 -14.88
CA LYS A 425 7.63 -20.72 -14.92
C LYS A 425 8.43 -19.78 -14.00
N HIS A 426 9.36 -20.36 -13.25
CA HIS A 426 10.37 -19.57 -12.57
C HIS A 426 11.41 -19.11 -13.59
N GLY A 427 11.69 -17.81 -13.62
CA GLY A 427 12.65 -17.23 -14.57
C GLY A 427 14.11 -17.49 -14.22
N GLY A 428 14.36 -18.13 -13.07
CA GLY A 428 15.70 -18.45 -12.58
C GLY A 428 16.49 -17.23 -12.16
N GLU A 429 17.80 -17.40 -12.03
CA GLU A 429 18.73 -16.38 -11.56
C GLU A 429 18.68 -15.09 -12.39
N GLU A 430 18.41 -15.19 -13.69
CA GLU A 430 18.30 -14.03 -14.57
C GLU A 430 17.16 -13.08 -14.15
N TYR A 431 16.01 -13.63 -13.76
CA TYR A 431 14.87 -12.84 -13.29
C TYR A 431 15.06 -12.40 -11.84
N ASP A 432 15.51 -13.30 -10.97
CA ASP A 432 15.67 -13.02 -9.54
C ASP A 432 16.68 -11.89 -9.28
N ALA A 433 17.78 -11.84 -10.05
CA ALA A 433 18.78 -10.79 -9.94
C ALA A 433 18.27 -9.38 -10.32
N LYS A 434 17.17 -9.30 -11.04
CA LYS A 434 16.54 -8.03 -11.46
C LYS A 434 15.47 -7.52 -10.48
N TYR A 435 15.10 -8.35 -9.50
CA TYR A 435 14.22 -7.96 -8.40
C TYR A 435 15.08 -7.55 -7.18
N PRO A 436 14.75 -6.51 -6.43
CA PRO A 436 13.57 -5.65 -6.51
C PRO A 436 13.77 -4.34 -7.30
N ASP A 437 14.77 -4.25 -8.17
CA ASP A 437 14.96 -3.11 -9.07
C ASP A 437 13.73 -2.89 -9.96
N GLY A 438 13.26 -3.98 -10.58
CA GLY A 438 12.00 -4.08 -11.29
C GLY A 438 11.16 -5.24 -10.77
N ILE A 439 10.08 -5.54 -11.49
CA ILE A 439 9.25 -6.73 -11.29
C ILE A 439 9.31 -7.61 -12.54
N PRO A 440 10.48 -8.24 -12.83
CA PRO A 440 10.79 -8.91 -14.09
C PRO A 440 9.79 -10.03 -14.38
N THR A 441 8.99 -9.83 -15.41
CA THR A 441 7.95 -10.78 -15.82
C THR A 441 7.87 -10.81 -17.33
N SER A 442 7.60 -11.98 -17.91
CA SER A 442 7.21 -12.11 -19.32
C SER A 442 5.98 -13.00 -19.44
N ILE A 443 5.21 -12.79 -20.49
CA ILE A 443 4.02 -13.57 -20.81
C ILE A 443 4.08 -14.04 -22.27
N GLN A 444 3.76 -15.30 -22.51
CA GLN A 444 3.61 -15.90 -23.84
C GLN A 444 2.19 -16.40 -24.00
N ILE A 445 1.59 -16.13 -25.15
CA ILE A 445 0.28 -16.66 -25.55
C ILE A 445 0.47 -17.55 -26.77
N HIS A 446 0.08 -18.82 -26.63
CA HIS A 446 0.09 -19.80 -27.72
C HIS A 446 -1.31 -19.86 -28.32
N ALA A 447 -1.43 -19.63 -29.60
CA ALA A 447 -2.69 -19.64 -30.33
C ALA A 447 -2.49 -20.05 -31.79
N GLY A 448 -3.22 -21.06 -32.28
CA GLY A 448 -3.18 -21.49 -33.68
C GLY A 448 -1.80 -21.96 -34.16
N GLY A 449 -0.98 -22.50 -33.27
CA GLY A 449 0.39 -22.93 -33.57
C GLY A 449 1.44 -21.80 -33.56
N GLU A 450 1.02 -20.55 -33.33
CA GLU A 450 1.90 -19.40 -33.16
C GLU A 450 2.10 -19.06 -31.68
N VAL A 451 3.19 -18.36 -31.37
CA VAL A 451 3.53 -17.90 -30.02
C VAL A 451 3.75 -16.38 -30.06
N ALA A 452 2.87 -15.64 -29.41
CA ALA A 452 3.09 -14.22 -29.15
C ALA A 452 3.83 -14.08 -27.81
N ASP A 453 4.91 -13.31 -27.78
CA ASP A 453 5.79 -13.13 -26.61
C ASP A 453 5.93 -11.64 -26.28
N SER A 454 5.66 -11.26 -25.02
CA SER A 454 5.83 -9.86 -24.58
C SER A 454 7.31 -9.45 -24.44
N GLY A 455 8.23 -10.41 -24.43
CA GLY A 455 9.55 -10.14 -23.91
C GLY A 455 9.55 -9.83 -22.40
N LEU A 456 10.69 -9.42 -21.88
CA LEU A 456 10.87 -9.09 -20.47
C LEU A 456 10.30 -7.70 -20.14
N VAL A 457 9.27 -7.66 -19.31
CA VAL A 457 8.73 -6.43 -18.71
C VAL A 457 9.45 -6.21 -17.37
N MET A 458 10.15 -5.08 -17.24
CA MET A 458 10.86 -4.69 -16.00
C MET A 458 10.06 -3.67 -15.19
N TYR A 459 9.56 -2.65 -15.85
CA TYR A 459 8.92 -1.49 -15.24
C TYR A 459 7.54 -1.26 -15.87
N PRO A 460 6.50 -2.01 -15.46
CA PRO A 460 5.14 -1.79 -15.97
C PRO A 460 4.64 -0.39 -15.62
N ALA A 461 3.60 0.06 -16.28
CA ALA A 461 2.92 1.31 -15.93
C ALA A 461 2.55 1.30 -14.43
N GLY A 462 2.72 2.45 -13.75
CA GLY A 462 2.57 2.56 -12.29
C GLY A 462 3.83 2.26 -11.49
N HIS A 463 4.83 1.55 -12.05
CA HIS A 463 6.12 1.36 -11.39
C HIS A 463 6.85 2.70 -11.24
N ALA A 464 7.52 2.92 -10.08
CA ALA A 464 8.19 4.19 -9.78
C ALA A 464 9.27 4.60 -10.81
N ARG A 465 9.85 3.62 -11.51
CA ARG A 465 10.86 3.82 -12.56
C ARG A 465 10.29 3.80 -13.98
N ASN A 466 8.99 3.62 -14.15
CA ASN A 466 8.37 3.78 -15.47
C ASN A 466 8.30 5.28 -15.81
N THR A 467 8.80 5.62 -16.99
CA THR A 467 8.84 7.01 -17.49
C THR A 467 8.11 7.17 -18.82
N SER A 468 7.46 6.11 -19.32
CA SER A 468 6.81 6.08 -20.63
C SER A 468 5.29 6.20 -20.58
N ALA A 469 4.66 5.71 -19.49
CA ALA A 469 3.22 5.74 -19.33
C ALA A 469 2.71 7.15 -18.95
N ASP A 470 1.53 7.52 -19.42
CA ASP A 470 0.75 8.66 -18.94
C ASP A 470 0.12 8.33 -17.58
N LEU A 471 1.00 8.26 -16.54
CA LEU A 471 0.57 7.90 -15.19
C LEU A 471 -0.54 8.80 -14.67
N ALA A 472 -0.44 10.12 -14.90
CA ALA A 472 -1.45 11.08 -14.43
C ALA A 472 -2.82 10.81 -15.07
N GLY A 473 -2.86 10.57 -16.39
CA GLY A 473 -4.11 10.26 -17.10
C GLY A 473 -4.72 8.93 -16.67
N ILE A 474 -3.90 7.89 -16.43
CA ILE A 474 -4.39 6.60 -15.95
C ILE A 474 -4.89 6.70 -14.51
N LEU A 475 -4.20 7.42 -13.63
CA LEU A 475 -4.64 7.64 -12.25
C LEU A 475 -5.93 8.44 -12.19
N ASN A 476 -6.06 9.49 -13.00
CA ASN A 476 -7.32 10.26 -13.07
C ASN A 476 -8.49 9.35 -13.50
N HIS A 477 -8.28 8.45 -14.46
CA HIS A 477 -9.29 7.46 -14.83
C HIS A 477 -9.65 6.55 -13.65
N LYS A 478 -8.65 6.01 -12.95
CA LYS A 478 -8.84 5.19 -11.74
C LYS A 478 -9.62 5.93 -10.66
N PHE A 479 -9.29 7.19 -10.42
CA PHE A 479 -9.96 8.01 -9.41
C PHE A 479 -11.43 8.23 -9.73
N ASN A 480 -11.75 8.51 -11.00
CA ASN A 480 -13.13 8.62 -11.45
C ASN A 480 -13.88 7.29 -11.37
N LEU A 481 -13.23 6.18 -11.73
CA LEU A 481 -13.81 4.84 -11.66
C LEU A 481 -14.19 4.49 -10.20
N LEU A 482 -13.24 4.59 -9.27
CA LEU A 482 -13.50 4.29 -7.85
C LEU A 482 -14.47 5.28 -7.21
N GLY A 483 -14.35 6.57 -7.57
CA GLY A 483 -15.26 7.61 -7.11
C GLY A 483 -16.71 7.38 -7.55
N SER A 484 -16.94 6.90 -8.76
CA SER A 484 -18.28 6.59 -9.28
C SER A 484 -18.98 5.46 -8.51
N LEU A 485 -18.21 4.59 -7.86
CA LEU A 485 -18.75 3.57 -6.97
C LEU A 485 -19.29 4.17 -5.66
N ALA A 486 -18.62 5.22 -5.16
CA ALA A 486 -19.00 5.90 -3.91
C ALA A 486 -20.06 6.98 -4.13
N PHE A 487 -20.05 7.65 -5.29
CA PHE A 487 -20.94 8.76 -5.59
C PHE A 487 -21.69 8.51 -6.88
N PRO A 488 -23.03 8.54 -6.88
CA PRO A 488 -23.84 8.31 -8.09
C PRO A 488 -23.69 9.44 -9.14
N GLU A 489 -23.29 10.64 -8.71
CA GLU A 489 -23.19 11.82 -9.56
C GLU A 489 -21.73 12.12 -9.93
N GLU A 490 -21.42 12.11 -11.21
CA GLU A 490 -20.08 12.42 -11.75
C GLU A 490 -19.52 13.77 -11.27
N ALA A 491 -20.37 14.79 -11.16
CA ALA A 491 -19.96 16.11 -10.69
C ALA A 491 -19.40 16.08 -9.26
N ASN A 492 -19.91 15.20 -8.40
CA ASN A 492 -19.41 15.02 -7.03
C ASN A 492 -18.04 14.35 -7.02
N VAL A 493 -17.80 13.38 -7.92
CA VAL A 493 -16.50 12.72 -8.06
C VAL A 493 -15.44 13.71 -8.49
N ALA A 494 -15.67 14.44 -9.58
CA ALA A 494 -14.72 15.42 -10.10
C ALA A 494 -14.41 16.53 -9.08
N SER A 495 -15.41 16.97 -8.32
CA SER A 495 -15.23 17.95 -7.24
C SER A 495 -14.37 17.41 -6.11
N LEU A 496 -14.60 16.16 -5.68
CA LEU A 496 -13.81 15.51 -4.65
C LEU A 496 -12.36 15.30 -5.10
N VAL A 497 -12.13 14.76 -6.29
CA VAL A 497 -10.77 14.57 -6.82
C VAL A 497 -10.02 15.89 -6.83
N LYS A 498 -10.65 16.97 -7.35
CA LYS A 498 -10.05 18.31 -7.35
C LYS A 498 -9.73 18.82 -5.95
N GLN A 499 -10.62 18.57 -4.96
CA GLN A 499 -10.38 18.96 -3.57
C GLN A 499 -9.20 18.21 -2.96
N LEU A 500 -9.11 16.90 -3.17
CA LEU A 500 -8.02 16.07 -2.67
C LEU A 500 -6.69 16.42 -3.34
N GLU A 501 -6.70 16.72 -4.64
CA GLU A 501 -5.51 17.18 -5.37
C GLU A 501 -5.06 18.59 -4.98
N ALA A 502 -5.94 19.38 -4.39
CA ALA A 502 -5.63 20.71 -3.86
C ALA A 502 -5.43 20.71 -2.33
N ILE A 503 -5.19 19.56 -1.70
CA ILE A 503 -5.13 19.42 -0.23
C ILE A 503 -4.20 20.43 0.43
N GLU A 504 -3.06 20.76 -0.17
CA GLU A 504 -2.10 21.72 0.38
C GLU A 504 -2.65 23.13 0.56
N SER A 505 -3.73 23.50 -0.15
CA SER A 505 -4.40 24.79 -0.02
C SER A 505 -5.57 24.77 0.97
N VAL A 506 -5.88 23.62 1.56
CA VAL A 506 -6.99 23.43 2.49
C VAL A 506 -6.55 23.91 3.89
N ASP A 507 -7.31 24.85 4.48
CA ASP A 507 -7.04 25.32 5.84
C ASP A 507 -7.47 24.30 6.91
N GLY A 508 -7.10 24.55 8.16
CA GLY A 508 -7.38 23.64 9.27
C GLY A 508 -8.89 23.45 9.54
N PHE A 509 -9.71 24.45 9.25
CA PHE A 509 -11.16 24.33 9.41
C PHE A 509 -11.75 23.35 8.39
N HIS A 510 -11.28 23.40 7.13
CA HIS A 510 -11.77 22.52 6.08
C HIS A 510 -11.16 21.11 6.16
N ILE A 511 -9.94 20.95 6.70
CA ILE A 511 -9.37 19.62 7.00
C ILE A 511 -10.27 18.85 7.98
N ALA A 512 -10.91 19.52 8.91
CA ALA A 512 -11.84 18.89 9.84
C ALA A 512 -12.95 18.11 9.12
N GLY A 513 -13.46 18.63 8.00
CA GLY A 513 -14.53 18.00 7.22
C GLY A 513 -14.07 17.20 6.00
N ILE A 514 -12.76 17.00 5.77
CA ILE A 514 -12.28 16.40 4.52
C ILE A 514 -12.77 14.94 4.30
N TYR A 515 -13.16 14.26 5.38
CA TYR A 515 -13.69 12.87 5.36
C TYR A 515 -15.22 12.82 5.58
N ASP A 516 -15.87 13.97 5.81
CA ASP A 516 -17.34 14.08 5.87
C ASP A 516 -17.90 14.16 4.45
N LEU A 517 -18.06 13.01 3.84
CA LEU A 517 -18.46 12.85 2.45
C LEU A 517 -19.73 12.00 2.37
N PRO A 518 -20.74 12.39 1.58
CA PRO A 518 -21.99 11.65 1.44
C PRO A 518 -21.78 10.39 0.59
N ILE A 519 -21.34 9.29 1.22
CA ILE A 519 -21.12 8.01 0.55
C ILE A 519 -22.48 7.37 0.20
N GLY A 520 -22.69 7.05 -1.07
CA GLY A 520 -23.81 6.24 -1.51
C GLY A 520 -23.65 4.78 -1.02
N SER A 521 -24.77 4.13 -0.69
CA SER A 521 -24.76 2.70 -0.36
C SER A 521 -25.17 1.89 -1.58
N ARG A 522 -24.37 0.88 -1.92
CA ARG A 522 -24.65 -0.10 -2.98
C ARG A 522 -24.63 -1.51 -2.37
N PRO A 523 -25.74 -1.94 -1.76
CA PRO A 523 -25.82 -3.25 -1.10
C PRO A 523 -25.74 -4.39 -2.12
N GLY A 524 -25.27 -5.57 -1.65
CA GLY A 524 -25.28 -6.81 -2.44
C GLY A 524 -23.97 -7.08 -3.17
N TYR A 525 -22.87 -6.44 -2.77
CA TYR A 525 -21.54 -6.76 -3.31
C TYR A 525 -20.91 -8.00 -2.64
N GLU A 526 -21.10 -8.19 -1.30
CA GLU A 526 -20.64 -9.38 -0.54
C GLU A 526 -21.82 -10.18 0.01
#